data_6e66a068781c9f9c1da22bb8aa41ab94
#
_entry.id   6e66a068781c9f9c1da22bb8aa41ab94
#
_cell.length_a   1.000
_cell.length_b   1.000
_cell.length_c   1.000
_cell.angle_alpha   90.00
_cell.angle_beta   90.00
_cell.angle_gamma   90.00
#
_symmetry.space_group_name_H-M   'P 1'
#
loop_
_entity.id
_entity.type
_entity.pdbx_description
1 polymer ?
#
loop_
_entity_poly.entity_id
_entity_poly.type
_entity_poly.pdbx_seq_one_letter_code
_entity_poly.pdbx_strand_id
1 'polypeptide(L)'
;MVKCMKLLGNSLRGISPIQKRLLYRCCILLIALYGFQLWFYNKALLSYHMKILDKMQRRAAIWILGAFITLPSEGIKAIAGVIPIKFHLQKIARRSQIQPFKLPTGHILRSLMDDLPPSSIMPNPHYIGSLTNHQRNLTKGHLIDSYNKAHGIFPSFSPLNPEFSPGLCITDKFSNRFSFNLVNKKEKEKYKIHAQELDNMVLHNSSLLQTALVITDASIKNNIATSILHIHIVNRPLTKTVHHASFVTSTKAELFTIRCGINQACSNDTISKIIVITNSIHTAKKIFDSRSHPFQLHSAAILSELWNFFNSNYDNSIEFWECPSCLKWRLHHNVDKDSKSFHPIPSYLSKNSWDYCKKIDSDDIINQWKMTFQASDGKGNNFLDLLDDNFNPIVPSYTKGSPWLQAFGHFNSICARTMRAITNHAPIREYRLRFLPNMDFSCPCNNYPIKSRRHILHECKRFNGYWNPRRDSLNHFVMFLITNPNAFAFTDK
;
A
#
# COMPACT_ATOMS: atom_id res chain seq x y z
N MET A 1 -25.64 0.15 14.81
CA MET A 1 -24.55 0.96 14.24
C MET A 1 -24.73 1.28 12.75
N VAL A 2 -24.74 0.32 11.80
CA VAL A 2 -24.91 0.62 10.35
C VAL A 2 -26.21 1.37 10.04
N LYS A 3 -27.28 1.16 10.80
CA LYS A 3 -28.54 1.93 10.66
C LYS A 3 -28.36 3.41 11.00
N CYS A 4 -27.54 3.73 12.00
CA CYS A 4 -27.28 5.12 12.41
C CYS A 4 -26.43 5.88 11.39
N MET A 5 -25.66 5.19 10.53
CA MET A 5 -24.86 5.83 9.48
C MET A 5 -25.74 6.59 8.48
N LYS A 6 -26.98 6.14 8.26
CA LYS A 6 -27.92 6.82 7.36
C LYS A 6 -28.26 8.25 7.81
N LEU A 7 -28.10 8.55 9.09
CA LEU A 7 -28.27 9.90 9.64
C LEU A 7 -27.18 10.86 9.15
N LEU A 8 -25.99 10.36 8.84
CA LEU A 8 -24.84 11.15 8.38
C LEU A 8 -24.88 11.47 6.88
N GLY A 9 -25.82 10.89 6.16
CA GLY A 9 -26.00 11.17 4.74
C GLY A 9 -26.58 10.00 3.95
N ASN A 10 -27.09 10.34 2.78
CA ASN A 10 -27.67 9.40 1.80
C ASN A 10 -27.01 9.54 0.43
N SER A 11 -27.66 9.07 -0.64
CA SER A 11 -27.15 9.17 -2.01
C SER A 11 -27.19 10.58 -2.61
N LEU A 12 -27.85 11.53 -1.96
CA LEU A 12 -28.00 12.91 -2.48
C LEU A 12 -27.29 13.94 -1.61
N ARG A 13 -27.31 13.77 -0.28
CA ARG A 13 -26.82 14.74 0.70
C ARG A 13 -26.05 14.11 1.86
N GLY A 14 -25.33 14.94 2.62
CA GLY A 14 -24.49 14.53 3.74
C GLY A 14 -23.05 14.33 3.34
N ILE A 15 -22.28 13.63 4.18
CA ILE A 15 -20.85 13.36 3.93
C ILE A 15 -20.61 12.60 2.62
N SER A 16 -19.49 12.89 1.98
CA SER A 16 -19.14 12.33 0.69
C SER A 16 -18.88 10.81 0.74
N PRO A 17 -18.99 10.08 -0.37
CA PRO A 17 -18.67 8.65 -0.44
C PRO A 17 -17.27 8.30 0.08
N ILE A 18 -16.26 9.13 -0.19
CA ILE A 18 -14.90 8.94 0.33
C ILE A 18 -14.89 9.06 1.87
N GLN A 19 -15.57 10.08 2.42
CA GLN A 19 -15.70 10.27 3.87
C GLN A 19 -16.49 9.13 4.53
N LYS A 20 -17.57 8.68 3.89
CA LYS A 20 -18.34 7.49 4.32
C LYS A 20 -17.46 6.24 4.40
N ARG A 21 -16.61 6.03 3.38
CA ARG A 21 -15.66 4.91 3.35
C ARG A 21 -14.63 5.02 4.48
N LEU A 22 -14.12 6.22 4.71
CA LEU A 22 -13.18 6.48 5.80
C LEU A 22 -13.84 6.15 7.17
N LEU A 23 -15.04 6.66 7.40
CA LEU A 23 -15.80 6.39 8.62
C LEU A 23 -16.07 4.89 8.82
N TYR A 24 -16.45 4.18 7.75
CA TYR A 24 -16.59 2.72 7.80
C TYR A 24 -15.31 2.04 8.27
N ARG A 25 -14.18 2.42 7.69
CA ARG A 25 -12.88 1.79 8.00
C ARG A 25 -12.38 2.12 9.41
N CYS A 26 -12.51 3.37 9.82
CA CYS A 26 -11.94 3.84 11.09
C CYS A 26 -12.82 3.56 12.32
N CYS A 27 -14.15 3.44 12.14
CA CYS A 27 -15.05 3.26 13.26
C CYS A 27 -15.74 1.90 13.24
N ILE A 28 -16.44 1.58 12.14
CA ILE A 28 -17.32 0.41 12.11
C ILE A 28 -16.54 -0.88 12.03
N LEU A 29 -15.54 -0.90 11.15
CA LEU A 29 -14.73 -2.09 10.95
C LEU A 29 -13.92 -2.44 12.21
N LEU A 30 -13.38 -1.45 12.91
CA LEU A 30 -12.62 -1.68 14.14
C LEU A 30 -13.51 -2.30 15.25
N ILE A 31 -14.74 -1.81 15.40
CA ILE A 31 -15.67 -2.37 16.39
C ILE A 31 -16.12 -3.78 15.99
N ALA A 32 -16.41 -3.98 14.70
CA ALA A 32 -16.84 -5.29 14.19
C ALA A 32 -15.76 -6.38 14.29
N LEU A 33 -14.49 -5.97 14.30
CA LEU A 33 -13.35 -6.88 14.36
C LEU A 33 -12.66 -6.91 15.73
N TYR A 34 -13.26 -6.24 16.72
CA TYR A 34 -12.72 -6.25 18.07
C TYR A 34 -12.57 -7.69 18.60
N GLY A 35 -11.41 -7.99 19.18
CA GLY A 35 -11.12 -9.32 19.72
C GLY A 35 -11.08 -10.45 18.69
N PHE A 36 -10.88 -10.15 17.40
CA PHE A 36 -10.87 -11.17 16.33
C PHE A 36 -9.90 -12.32 16.63
N GLN A 37 -8.83 -12.11 17.36
CA GLN A 37 -7.88 -13.15 17.75
C GLN A 37 -8.54 -14.28 18.56
N LEU A 38 -9.62 -13.97 19.28
CA LEU A 38 -10.32 -14.92 20.13
C LEU A 38 -11.34 -15.78 19.37
N TRP A 39 -11.84 -15.29 18.23
CA TRP A 39 -12.95 -15.95 17.53
C TRP A 39 -12.70 -16.24 16.04
N PHE A 40 -11.67 -15.67 15.44
CA PHE A 40 -11.35 -15.90 14.03
C PHE A 40 -10.08 -16.76 13.87
N TYR A 41 -10.25 -18.08 13.70
CA TYR A 41 -9.18 -19.03 13.42
C TYR A 41 -9.71 -20.22 12.61
N ASN A 42 -8.80 -21.02 12.03
CA ASN A 42 -9.11 -21.98 10.96
C ASN A 42 -10.20 -23.04 11.29
N LYS A 43 -10.44 -23.37 12.55
CA LYS A 43 -11.44 -24.35 12.96
C LYS A 43 -12.68 -23.77 13.63
N ALA A 44 -12.69 -22.47 13.92
CA ALA A 44 -13.80 -21.79 14.58
C ALA A 44 -14.57 -20.84 13.66
N LEU A 45 -14.42 -20.95 12.35
CA LEU A 45 -15.20 -20.19 11.38
C LEU A 45 -16.68 -20.59 11.50
N LEU A 46 -17.36 -19.96 12.46
CA LEU A 46 -18.79 -20.03 12.53
C LEU A 46 -19.36 -19.31 11.31
N SER A 47 -19.85 -20.09 10.35
CA SER A 47 -20.43 -19.60 9.10
C SER A 47 -21.51 -18.54 9.35
N TYR A 48 -22.20 -18.64 10.47
CA TYR A 48 -23.20 -17.68 10.93
C TYR A 48 -22.59 -16.28 11.20
N HIS A 49 -21.50 -16.18 11.96
CA HIS A 49 -20.84 -14.90 12.26
C HIS A 49 -20.28 -14.24 11.00
N MET A 50 -19.70 -15.04 10.12
CA MET A 50 -19.21 -14.55 8.84
C MET A 50 -20.34 -13.98 7.96
N LYS A 51 -21.51 -14.65 7.93
CA LYS A 51 -22.70 -14.13 7.24
C LYS A 51 -23.19 -12.79 7.82
N ILE A 52 -23.15 -12.62 9.15
CA ILE A 52 -23.52 -11.35 9.79
C ILE A 52 -22.56 -10.23 9.40
N LEU A 53 -21.26 -10.49 9.48
CA LEU A 53 -20.23 -9.52 9.11
C LEU A 53 -20.30 -9.17 7.61
N ASP A 54 -20.57 -10.14 6.76
CA ASP A 54 -20.74 -9.91 5.33
C ASP A 54 -21.98 -9.06 5.02
N LYS A 55 -23.11 -9.34 5.69
CA LYS A 55 -24.32 -8.48 5.62
C LYS A 55 -24.05 -7.06 6.09
N MET A 56 -23.30 -6.90 7.19
CA MET A 56 -22.88 -5.58 7.68
C MET A 56 -22.05 -4.84 6.62
N GLN A 57 -21.03 -5.50 6.08
CA GLN A 57 -20.15 -4.94 5.07
C GLN A 57 -20.89 -4.56 3.79
N ARG A 58 -21.80 -5.43 3.32
CA ARG A 58 -22.66 -5.14 2.17
C ARG A 58 -23.53 -3.89 2.39
N ARG A 59 -24.15 -3.74 3.57
CA ARG A 59 -24.93 -2.55 3.91
C ARG A 59 -24.08 -1.29 3.93
N ALA A 60 -22.86 -1.39 4.45
CA ALA A 60 -21.91 -0.28 4.45
C ALA A 60 -21.49 0.11 3.01
N ALA A 61 -21.19 -0.85 2.15
CA ALA A 61 -20.84 -0.59 0.75
C ALA A 61 -21.99 0.07 -0.04
N ILE A 62 -23.24 -0.38 0.18
CA ILE A 62 -24.44 0.27 -0.37
C ILE A 62 -24.55 1.73 0.09
N TRP A 63 -24.32 1.99 1.37
CA TRP A 63 -24.39 3.34 1.93
C TRP A 63 -23.25 4.25 1.39
N ILE A 64 -22.04 3.72 1.28
CA ILE A 64 -20.88 4.44 0.73
C ILE A 64 -21.19 4.92 -0.69
N LEU A 65 -21.65 4.01 -1.54
CA LEU A 65 -21.83 4.27 -2.97
C LEU A 65 -23.18 4.90 -3.33
N GLY A 66 -24.13 4.94 -2.40
CA GLY A 66 -25.52 5.28 -2.73
C GLY A 66 -26.18 4.28 -3.70
N ALA A 67 -25.75 3.03 -3.66
CA ALA A 67 -26.16 1.96 -4.55
C ALA A 67 -27.51 1.35 -4.17
N PHE A 68 -28.13 0.61 -5.10
CA PHE A 68 -29.36 -0.13 -4.81
C PHE A 68 -29.11 -1.37 -3.97
N ILE A 69 -30.11 -1.73 -3.18
CA ILE A 69 -30.08 -2.96 -2.36
C ILE A 69 -30.08 -4.24 -3.19
N THR A 70 -30.50 -4.17 -4.45
CA THR A 70 -30.55 -5.31 -5.39
C THR A 70 -29.19 -5.61 -6.03
N LEU A 71 -28.19 -4.71 -5.87
CA LEU A 71 -26.87 -4.90 -6.45
C LEU A 71 -26.12 -6.09 -5.84
N PRO A 72 -25.39 -6.86 -6.67
CA PRO A 72 -24.57 -7.96 -6.19
C PRO A 72 -23.50 -7.49 -5.20
N SER A 73 -23.33 -8.26 -4.12
CA SER A 73 -22.46 -7.92 -3.00
C SER A 73 -21.00 -7.70 -3.41
N GLU A 74 -20.49 -8.57 -4.26
CA GLU A 74 -19.07 -8.53 -4.65
C GLU A 74 -18.77 -7.30 -5.52
N GLY A 75 -19.66 -6.98 -6.47
CA GLY A 75 -19.50 -5.79 -7.32
C GLY A 75 -19.46 -4.48 -6.50
N ILE A 76 -20.40 -4.31 -5.56
CA ILE A 76 -20.41 -3.08 -4.73
C ILE A 76 -19.22 -2.98 -3.80
N LYS A 77 -18.72 -4.11 -3.24
CA LYS A 77 -17.51 -4.13 -2.43
C LYS A 77 -16.28 -3.72 -3.26
N ALA A 78 -16.17 -4.27 -4.46
CA ALA A 78 -15.08 -3.97 -5.38
C ALA A 78 -15.04 -2.48 -5.75
N ILE A 79 -16.19 -1.91 -6.12
CA ILE A 79 -16.29 -0.49 -6.48
C ILE A 79 -16.05 0.42 -5.27
N ALA A 80 -16.59 0.07 -4.09
CA ALA A 80 -16.32 0.80 -2.85
C ALA A 80 -14.87 0.68 -2.38
N GLY A 81 -14.07 -0.19 -2.99
CA GLY A 81 -12.71 -0.49 -2.55
C GLY A 81 -12.68 -1.03 -1.12
N VAL A 82 -13.64 -1.90 -0.80
CA VAL A 82 -13.79 -2.52 0.51
C VAL A 82 -13.51 -4.01 0.35
N ILE A 83 -12.35 -4.44 0.82
CA ILE A 83 -11.94 -5.84 0.75
C ILE A 83 -12.97 -6.72 1.47
N PRO A 84 -13.42 -7.86 0.90
CA PRO A 84 -14.35 -8.75 1.56
C PRO A 84 -13.88 -9.14 2.96
N ILE A 85 -14.81 -9.16 3.90
CA ILE A 85 -14.51 -9.30 5.33
C ILE A 85 -13.67 -10.54 5.67
N LYS A 86 -13.88 -11.64 4.94
CA LYS A 86 -13.09 -12.86 5.07
C LYS A 86 -11.60 -12.61 4.80
N PHE A 87 -11.29 -11.97 3.69
CA PHE A 87 -9.91 -11.63 3.32
C PHE A 87 -9.30 -10.59 4.25
N HIS A 88 -10.11 -9.64 4.71
CA HIS A 88 -9.65 -8.66 5.69
C HIS A 88 -9.26 -9.33 7.03
N LEU A 89 -10.09 -10.23 7.54
CA LEU A 89 -9.80 -11.02 8.73
C LEU A 89 -8.56 -11.88 8.57
N GLN A 90 -8.41 -12.56 7.43
CA GLN A 90 -7.20 -13.33 7.14
C GLN A 90 -5.94 -12.46 7.18
N LYS A 91 -6.03 -11.27 6.60
CA LYS A 91 -4.92 -10.31 6.60
C LYS A 91 -4.51 -9.87 8.00
N ILE A 92 -5.49 -9.47 8.84
CA ILE A 92 -5.18 -9.01 10.20
C ILE A 92 -4.75 -10.16 11.10
N ALA A 93 -5.30 -11.36 10.90
CA ALA A 93 -4.89 -12.57 11.62
C ALA A 93 -3.43 -12.94 11.31
N ARG A 94 -3.04 -12.99 10.02
CA ARG A 94 -1.66 -13.24 9.62
C ARG A 94 -0.71 -12.18 10.21
N ARG A 95 -1.09 -10.91 10.23
CA ARG A 95 -0.30 -9.85 10.84
C ARG A 95 -0.17 -9.96 12.34
N SER A 96 -1.24 -10.34 13.03
CA SER A 96 -1.20 -10.56 14.48
C SER A 96 -0.31 -11.75 14.87
N GLN A 97 -0.25 -12.77 14.03
CA GLN A 97 0.59 -13.96 14.22
C GLN A 97 2.09 -13.64 14.23
N ILE A 98 2.50 -12.61 13.49
CA ILE A 98 3.91 -12.21 13.41
C ILE A 98 4.31 -11.28 14.57
N GLN A 99 3.35 -10.68 15.28
CA GLN A 99 3.64 -9.76 16.39
C GLN A 99 4.52 -10.38 17.50
N PRO A 100 4.23 -11.61 18.00
CA PRO A 100 5.06 -12.24 19.02
C PRO A 100 6.53 -12.41 18.63
N PHE A 101 6.82 -12.62 17.33
CA PHE A 101 8.20 -12.78 16.86
C PHE A 101 9.02 -11.47 16.87
N LYS A 102 8.36 -10.33 17.09
CA LYS A 102 9.06 -9.04 17.31
C LYS A 102 9.47 -8.83 18.76
N LEU A 103 8.92 -9.62 19.67
CA LEU A 103 9.24 -9.51 21.08
C LEU A 103 10.64 -10.08 21.35
N PRO A 104 11.35 -9.57 22.35
CA PRO A 104 12.61 -10.15 22.80
C PRO A 104 12.46 -11.63 23.13
N THR A 105 13.51 -12.41 22.97
CA THR A 105 13.50 -13.86 23.24
C THR A 105 13.12 -14.20 24.68
N GLY A 106 13.45 -13.33 25.66
CA GLY A 106 13.03 -13.48 27.06
C GLY A 106 11.60 -13.05 27.39
N HIS A 107 10.81 -12.57 26.40
CA HIS A 107 9.43 -12.17 26.65
C HIS A 107 8.53 -13.39 26.78
N ILE A 108 7.64 -13.43 27.80
CA ILE A 108 6.75 -14.56 28.10
C ILE A 108 5.95 -15.03 26.85
N LEU A 109 5.39 -14.10 26.08
CA LEU A 109 4.66 -14.46 24.86
C LEU A 109 5.57 -15.08 23.79
N ARG A 110 6.85 -14.73 23.78
CA ARG A 110 7.82 -15.32 22.85
C ARG A 110 8.19 -16.74 23.28
N SER A 111 8.54 -16.95 24.54
CA SER A 111 8.84 -18.28 25.08
C SER A 111 7.63 -19.23 24.94
N LEU A 112 6.42 -18.77 25.24
CA LEU A 112 5.20 -19.56 25.03
C LEU A 112 4.99 -19.98 23.56
N MET A 113 5.45 -19.18 22.60
CA MET A 113 5.39 -19.52 21.18
C MET A 113 6.47 -20.53 20.78
N ASP A 114 7.67 -20.38 21.34
CA ASP A 114 8.81 -21.26 21.08
C ASP A 114 8.61 -22.65 21.70
N ASP A 115 7.88 -22.73 22.83
CA ASP A 115 7.52 -24.00 23.55
C ASP A 115 6.33 -24.72 22.91
N LEU A 116 5.67 -24.18 21.88
CA LEU A 116 4.56 -24.84 21.22
C LEU A 116 5.07 -26.02 20.36
N PRO A 117 4.52 -27.20 20.53
CA PRO A 117 4.97 -28.38 19.76
C PRO A 117 4.66 -28.21 18.25
N PRO A 118 5.48 -28.82 17.38
CA PRO A 118 5.19 -28.89 15.96
C PRO A 118 3.77 -29.39 15.66
N SER A 119 3.19 -28.95 14.55
CA SER A 119 1.78 -29.20 14.18
C SER A 119 1.33 -30.64 14.15
N SER A 120 2.25 -31.61 14.14
CA SER A 120 2.00 -33.04 14.16
C SER A 120 1.63 -33.63 15.54
N ILE A 121 1.88 -32.88 16.63
CA ILE A 121 1.62 -33.32 17.98
C ILE A 121 0.49 -32.52 18.58
N MET A 122 -0.72 -33.06 18.61
CA MET A 122 -1.86 -32.44 19.32
C MET A 122 -1.53 -32.41 20.81
N PRO A 123 -1.40 -31.27 21.48
CA PRO A 123 -1.14 -31.23 22.91
C PRO A 123 -2.35 -31.76 23.68
N ASN A 124 -2.07 -32.52 24.76
CA ASN A 124 -3.05 -33.11 25.65
C ASN A 124 -4.04 -32.02 26.19
N PRO A 125 -5.36 -32.23 26.11
CA PRO A 125 -6.37 -31.22 26.45
C PRO A 125 -6.41 -30.75 27.91
N HIS A 126 -5.66 -31.36 28.81
CA HIS A 126 -5.76 -31.16 30.25
C HIS A 126 -5.10 -29.85 30.79
N TYR A 127 -4.40 -29.07 29.99
CA TYR A 127 -3.56 -27.98 30.49
C TYR A 127 -4.18 -26.59 30.56
N ILE A 128 -5.41 -26.37 30.12
CA ILE A 128 -6.01 -25.04 30.14
C ILE A 128 -7.29 -25.07 31.00
N GLY A 129 -7.18 -24.58 32.22
CA GLY A 129 -8.21 -24.45 33.24
C GLY A 129 -9.70 -24.49 32.85
N SER A 130 -10.58 -23.76 33.41
CA SER A 130 -12.05 -23.81 33.32
C SER A 130 -12.74 -23.62 31.95
N LEU A 131 -12.01 -23.53 30.84
CA LEU A 131 -12.58 -23.44 29.50
C LEU A 131 -13.22 -24.77 29.06
N THR A 132 -14.31 -24.73 28.31
CA THR A 132 -14.92 -25.91 27.71
C THR A 132 -13.95 -26.61 26.77
N ASN A 133 -14.08 -27.92 26.55
CA ASN A 133 -13.21 -28.65 25.62
C ASN A 133 -13.19 -28.08 24.21
N HIS A 134 -14.30 -27.52 23.77
CA HIS A 134 -14.42 -26.83 22.50
C HIS A 134 -13.58 -25.55 22.49
N GLN A 135 -13.71 -24.65 23.48
CA GLN A 135 -12.92 -23.44 23.60
C GLN A 135 -11.41 -23.69 23.74
N ARG A 136 -11.00 -24.72 24.46
CA ARG A 136 -9.60 -25.15 24.61
C ARG A 136 -8.99 -25.57 23.27
N ASN A 137 -9.70 -26.40 22.50
CA ASN A 137 -9.26 -26.85 21.19
C ASN A 137 -9.18 -25.69 20.19
N LEU A 138 -10.07 -24.74 20.33
CA LEU A 138 -10.12 -23.55 19.52
C LEU A 138 -8.88 -22.66 19.73
N THR A 139 -8.54 -22.35 20.96
CA THR A 139 -7.40 -21.48 21.31
C THR A 139 -6.06 -22.12 20.92
N LYS A 140 -5.90 -23.43 21.19
CA LYS A 140 -4.71 -24.19 20.79
C LYS A 140 -4.53 -24.25 19.27
N GLY A 141 -5.61 -24.52 18.52
CA GLY A 141 -5.54 -24.58 17.06
C GLY A 141 -5.08 -23.26 16.46
N HIS A 142 -5.53 -22.14 17.00
CA HIS A 142 -5.11 -20.82 16.54
C HIS A 142 -3.62 -20.55 16.81
N LEU A 143 -3.14 -20.82 18.01
CA LEU A 143 -1.74 -20.60 18.38
C LEU A 143 -0.80 -21.49 17.56
N ILE A 144 -1.12 -22.78 17.38
CA ILE A 144 -0.31 -23.71 16.58
C ILE A 144 -0.31 -23.33 15.11
N ASP A 145 -1.46 -23.01 14.51
CA ASP A 145 -1.54 -22.53 13.13
C ASP A 145 -0.74 -21.22 12.94
N SER A 146 -0.76 -20.37 13.95
CA SER A 146 -0.02 -19.11 13.97
C SER A 146 1.49 -19.35 13.99
N TYR A 147 1.95 -20.21 14.89
CA TYR A 147 3.34 -20.59 15.03
C TYR A 147 3.89 -21.23 13.75
N ASN A 148 3.20 -22.22 13.20
CA ASN A 148 3.65 -22.92 12.01
C ASN A 148 3.72 -22.04 10.78
N LYS A 149 2.73 -21.17 10.59
CA LYS A 149 2.76 -20.20 9.48
C LYS A 149 3.88 -19.18 9.65
N ALA A 150 4.06 -18.66 10.86
CA ALA A 150 5.11 -17.71 11.13
C ALA A 150 6.49 -18.37 11.01
N HIS A 151 6.68 -19.57 11.51
CA HIS A 151 7.94 -20.32 11.43
C HIS A 151 8.29 -20.70 9.99
N GLY A 152 7.31 -21.11 9.17
CA GLY A 152 7.52 -21.42 7.76
C GLY A 152 7.83 -20.19 6.90
N ILE A 153 7.29 -19.02 7.27
CA ILE A 153 7.53 -17.77 6.54
C ILE A 153 8.79 -17.04 7.06
N PHE A 154 9.14 -17.22 8.36
CA PHE A 154 10.17 -16.45 9.05
C PHE A 154 11.22 -17.29 9.79
N PRO A 155 11.79 -18.32 9.19
CA PRO A 155 12.75 -19.19 9.89
C PRO A 155 13.97 -18.42 10.42
N SER A 156 14.22 -17.21 9.92
CA SER A 156 15.38 -16.39 10.27
C SER A 156 15.01 -14.98 10.76
N PHE A 157 13.80 -14.80 11.30
CA PHE A 157 13.38 -13.49 11.81
C PHE A 157 14.16 -13.15 13.08
N SER A 158 15.05 -12.14 13.00
CA SER A 158 15.63 -11.54 14.17
C SER A 158 14.70 -10.47 14.71
N PRO A 159 14.27 -10.54 15.97
CA PRO A 159 13.55 -9.45 16.59
C PRO A 159 14.37 -8.16 16.50
N LEU A 160 13.69 -7.03 16.29
CA LEU A 160 14.32 -5.73 16.47
C LEU A 160 14.84 -5.67 17.90
N ASN A 161 16.14 -5.43 18.07
CA ASN A 161 16.67 -5.20 19.40
C ASN A 161 16.00 -3.92 19.95
N PRO A 162 15.23 -4.00 21.04
CA PRO A 162 14.58 -2.81 21.60
C PRO A 162 15.55 -1.87 22.31
N GLU A 163 16.80 -2.29 22.52
CA GLU A 163 17.85 -1.49 23.16
C GLU A 163 18.46 -0.44 22.21
N PHE A 164 17.65 0.16 21.36
CA PHE A 164 18.06 1.42 20.78
C PHE A 164 17.94 2.48 21.86
N SER A 165 19.07 2.91 22.37
CA SER A 165 19.10 3.99 23.37
C SER A 165 18.54 5.28 22.76
N PRO A 166 17.37 5.77 23.16
CA PRO A 166 16.80 7.01 22.62
C PRO A 166 17.56 8.25 23.11
N GLY A 167 18.59 8.08 23.91
CA GLY A 167 19.27 9.16 24.59
C GLY A 167 20.25 9.99 23.77
N LEU A 168 20.48 9.66 22.52
CA LEU A 168 21.45 10.36 21.68
C LEU A 168 20.74 10.91 20.44
N CYS A 169 20.03 12.03 20.61
CA CYS A 169 19.54 12.75 19.47
C CYS A 169 20.70 13.43 18.74
N ILE A 170 21.25 12.72 17.73
CA ILE A 170 22.33 13.24 16.89
C ILE A 170 21.92 14.58 16.25
N THR A 171 20.60 14.74 16.01
CA THR A 171 20.02 15.95 15.46
C THR A 171 20.14 17.15 16.37
N ASP A 172 20.12 16.95 17.69
CA ASP A 172 20.23 18.05 18.66
C ASP A 172 21.69 18.48 18.85
N LYS A 173 22.60 17.49 18.91
CA LYS A 173 24.02 17.76 19.14
C LYS A 173 24.75 18.25 17.90
N PHE A 174 24.40 17.76 16.71
CA PHE A 174 25.11 17.98 15.44
C PHE A 174 24.24 18.57 14.35
N SER A 175 23.23 19.37 14.70
CA SER A 175 22.24 19.93 13.75
C SER A 175 22.85 20.71 12.58
N ASN A 176 24.01 21.33 12.79
CA ASN A 176 24.75 22.09 11.79
C ASN A 176 25.68 21.24 10.90
N ARG A 177 25.81 19.94 11.17
CA ARG A 177 26.75 19.06 10.47
C ARG A 177 26.10 18.14 9.45
N PHE A 178 24.78 18.18 9.32
CA PHE A 178 24.07 17.44 8.28
C PHE A 178 23.01 18.30 7.62
N SER A 179 22.83 18.11 6.32
CA SER A 179 21.85 18.87 5.55
C SER A 179 21.13 17.99 4.50
N PHE A 180 19.94 18.45 4.08
CA PHE A 180 19.14 17.81 3.05
C PHE A 180 18.81 18.78 1.94
N ASN A 181 19.32 18.54 0.75
CA ASN A 181 19.07 19.32 -0.46
C ASN A 181 17.98 18.65 -1.28
N LEU A 182 16.77 19.25 -1.28
CA LEU A 182 15.56 18.68 -1.83
C LEU A 182 15.13 19.40 -3.11
N VAL A 183 14.53 18.64 -4.02
CA VAL A 183 13.90 19.21 -5.22
C VAL A 183 12.46 19.63 -4.93
N ASN A 184 12.09 20.83 -5.36
CA ASN A 184 10.69 21.23 -5.35
C ASN A 184 9.95 20.58 -6.53
N LYS A 185 9.19 19.53 -6.26
CA LYS A 185 8.52 18.67 -7.26
C LYS A 185 7.38 19.34 -8.05
N LYS A 186 6.97 20.54 -7.69
CA LYS A 186 5.80 21.19 -8.31
C LYS A 186 6.10 21.88 -9.64
N GLU A 187 7.37 22.11 -10.00
CA GLU A 187 7.75 22.91 -11.16
C GLU A 187 8.82 22.17 -11.99
N LYS A 188 8.49 21.84 -13.24
CA LYS A 188 9.41 21.13 -14.16
C LYS A 188 10.70 21.90 -14.47
N GLU A 189 10.64 23.22 -14.48
CA GLU A 189 11.81 24.10 -14.73
C GLU A 189 12.85 23.96 -13.61
N LYS A 190 12.42 23.73 -12.38
CA LYS A 190 13.33 23.52 -11.25
C LYS A 190 14.16 22.25 -11.32
N TYR A 191 13.74 21.26 -12.12
CA TYR A 191 14.56 20.07 -12.36
C TYR A 191 15.85 20.39 -13.15
N LYS A 192 15.81 21.31 -14.10
CA LYS A 192 17.02 21.74 -14.86
C LYS A 192 17.97 22.51 -13.96
N ILE A 193 17.44 23.41 -13.14
CA ILE A 193 18.24 24.17 -12.17
C ILE A 193 18.90 23.21 -11.19
N HIS A 194 18.15 22.25 -10.67
CA HIS A 194 18.70 21.26 -9.73
C HIS A 194 19.75 20.35 -10.35
N ALA A 195 19.66 20.03 -11.66
CA ALA A 195 20.72 19.32 -12.37
C ALA A 195 22.00 20.15 -12.42
N GLN A 196 21.90 21.45 -12.68
CA GLN A 196 23.03 22.36 -12.65
C GLN A 196 23.62 22.51 -11.24
N GLU A 197 22.77 22.56 -10.22
CA GLU A 197 23.23 22.57 -8.82
C GLU A 197 24.01 21.30 -8.46
N LEU A 198 23.55 20.12 -8.91
CA LEU A 198 24.27 18.84 -8.75
C LEU A 198 25.62 18.86 -9.50
N ASP A 199 25.67 19.36 -10.71
CA ASP A 199 26.92 19.48 -11.48
C ASP A 199 27.89 20.45 -10.80
N ASN A 200 27.42 21.61 -10.37
CA ASN A 200 28.22 22.60 -9.65
C ASN A 200 28.74 22.05 -8.32
N MET A 201 27.89 21.33 -7.56
CA MET A 201 28.28 20.67 -6.33
C MET A 201 29.39 19.64 -6.58
N VAL A 202 29.27 18.81 -7.62
CA VAL A 202 30.30 17.83 -7.97
C VAL A 202 31.59 18.53 -8.40
N LEU A 203 31.53 19.54 -9.24
CA LEU A 203 32.72 20.30 -9.69
C LEU A 203 33.45 20.93 -8.51
N HIS A 204 32.72 21.57 -7.59
CA HIS A 204 33.31 22.20 -6.43
C HIS A 204 33.95 21.18 -5.48
N ASN A 205 33.29 20.06 -5.22
CA ASN A 205 33.77 19.08 -4.27
C ASN A 205 34.73 18.04 -4.88
N SER A 206 34.75 17.89 -6.22
CA SER A 206 35.69 16.97 -6.88
C SER A 206 37.15 17.44 -6.82
N SER A 207 37.42 18.68 -6.45
CA SER A 207 38.75 19.20 -6.18
C SER A 207 39.21 19.05 -4.73
N LEU A 208 38.30 18.69 -3.82
CA LEU A 208 38.57 18.61 -2.38
C LEU A 208 39.00 17.20 -1.98
N LEU A 209 40.25 17.04 -1.59
CA LEU A 209 40.87 15.75 -1.21
C LEU A 209 40.14 15.02 -0.08
N GLN A 210 39.41 15.75 0.76
CA GLN A 210 38.74 15.23 1.97
C GLN A 210 37.24 14.94 1.76
N THR A 211 36.76 14.95 0.52
CA THR A 211 35.33 14.74 0.24
C THR A 211 35.09 13.38 -0.44
N ALA A 212 34.10 12.64 0.07
CA ALA A 212 33.57 11.44 -0.55
C ALA A 212 32.17 11.69 -1.15
N LEU A 213 32.03 11.46 -2.45
CA LEU A 213 30.74 11.44 -3.14
C LEU A 213 30.21 10.00 -3.18
N VAL A 214 29.10 9.78 -2.50
CA VAL A 214 28.46 8.48 -2.32
C VAL A 214 27.17 8.46 -3.12
N ILE A 215 27.11 7.75 -4.23
CA ILE A 215 25.94 7.69 -5.11
C ILE A 215 25.30 6.31 -4.97
N THR A 216 24.01 6.29 -4.63
CA THR A 216 23.29 5.06 -4.26
C THR A 216 22.04 4.86 -5.08
N ASP A 217 21.79 3.61 -5.48
CA ASP A 217 20.53 3.16 -6.06
C ASP A 217 20.27 1.69 -5.72
N ALA A 218 18.99 1.31 -5.67
CA ALA A 218 18.59 -0.08 -5.47
C ALA A 218 17.40 -0.46 -6.35
N SER A 219 17.55 -1.52 -7.11
CA SER A 219 16.49 -2.10 -7.94
C SER A 219 16.00 -3.43 -7.36
N ILE A 220 14.73 -3.78 -7.61
CA ILE A 220 14.18 -5.07 -7.24
C ILE A 220 13.66 -5.79 -8.48
N LYS A 221 14.19 -6.99 -8.72
CA LYS A 221 13.74 -7.89 -9.77
C LYS A 221 13.56 -9.29 -9.19
N ASN A 222 12.40 -9.91 -9.45
CA ASN A 222 12.08 -11.27 -8.95
C ASN A 222 12.27 -11.43 -7.43
N ASN A 223 11.85 -10.44 -6.64
CA ASN A 223 11.99 -10.41 -5.17
C ASN A 223 13.44 -10.36 -4.65
N ILE A 224 14.39 -10.09 -5.52
CA ILE A 224 15.80 -9.89 -5.17
C ILE A 224 16.14 -8.43 -5.41
N ALA A 225 16.65 -7.77 -4.39
CA ALA A 225 17.19 -6.41 -4.50
C ALA A 225 18.64 -6.49 -4.95
N THR A 226 18.98 -5.65 -5.91
CA THR A 226 20.35 -5.34 -6.29
C THR A 226 20.62 -3.91 -5.86
N SER A 227 21.50 -3.74 -4.90
CA SER A 227 21.92 -2.46 -4.34
C SER A 227 23.28 -2.11 -4.91
N ILE A 228 23.39 -0.96 -5.53
CA ILE A 228 24.64 -0.46 -6.14
C ILE A 228 25.08 0.81 -5.46
N LEU A 229 26.35 0.87 -5.21
CA LEU A 229 27.04 1.97 -4.56
C LEU A 229 28.26 2.36 -5.41
N HIS A 230 28.34 3.63 -5.78
CA HIS A 230 29.54 4.23 -6.36
C HIS A 230 30.11 5.25 -5.38
N ILE A 231 31.39 5.15 -5.05
CA ILE A 231 32.09 6.13 -4.21
C ILE A 231 33.21 6.75 -5.05
N HIS A 232 33.15 8.07 -5.17
CA HIS A 232 34.17 8.89 -5.80
C HIS A 232 34.93 9.66 -4.71
N ILE A 233 36.24 9.45 -4.66
CA ILE A 233 37.19 10.20 -3.82
C ILE A 233 38.27 10.71 -4.74
N VAL A 234 38.70 11.96 -4.55
CA VAL A 234 39.76 12.57 -5.35
C VAL A 234 41.04 11.74 -5.28
N ASN A 235 41.70 11.59 -6.43
CA ASN A 235 42.94 10.80 -6.58
C ASN A 235 42.84 9.32 -6.21
N ARG A 236 41.59 8.78 -6.10
CA ARG A 236 41.39 7.34 -5.94
C ARG A 236 40.52 6.77 -7.07
N PRO A 237 40.72 5.49 -7.42
CA PRO A 237 39.87 4.84 -8.39
C PRO A 237 38.42 4.79 -7.90
N LEU A 238 37.47 4.87 -8.85
CA LEU A 238 36.05 4.70 -8.54
C LEU A 238 35.79 3.36 -7.87
N THR A 239 35.27 3.41 -6.64
CA THR A 239 34.84 2.19 -5.94
C THR A 239 33.40 1.86 -6.30
N LYS A 240 33.19 0.68 -6.88
CA LYS A 240 31.86 0.14 -7.16
C LYS A 240 31.59 -1.05 -6.27
N THR A 241 30.50 -1.04 -5.53
CA THR A 241 30.11 -2.16 -4.68
C THR A 241 28.68 -2.60 -5.05
N VAL A 242 28.49 -3.90 -5.17
CA VAL A 242 27.21 -4.53 -5.49
C VAL A 242 26.81 -5.44 -4.35
N HIS A 243 25.58 -5.30 -3.88
CA HIS A 243 25.01 -6.16 -2.86
C HIS A 243 23.69 -6.75 -3.35
N HIS A 244 23.47 -8.02 -3.08
CA HIS A 244 22.20 -8.68 -3.36
C HIS A 244 21.51 -9.07 -2.05
N ALA A 245 20.20 -8.84 -1.99
CA ALA A 245 19.40 -9.25 -0.86
C ALA A 245 18.05 -9.78 -1.32
N SER A 246 17.69 -10.99 -0.91
CA SER A 246 16.39 -11.58 -1.21
C SER A 246 15.36 -11.15 -0.15
N PHE A 247 14.08 -11.12 -0.55
CA PHE A 247 12.95 -10.90 0.34
C PHE A 247 12.99 -9.57 1.11
N VAL A 248 13.35 -8.51 0.43
CA VAL A 248 13.40 -7.15 0.97
C VAL A 248 12.51 -6.20 0.20
N THR A 249 12.14 -5.07 0.80
CA THR A 249 11.45 -3.97 0.12
C THR A 249 12.47 -3.01 -0.50
N SER A 250 12.05 -2.19 -1.49
CA SER A 250 12.93 -1.17 -2.08
C SER A 250 13.47 -0.21 -1.01
N THR A 251 12.61 0.24 -0.10
CA THR A 251 13.04 1.12 1.01
C THR A 251 14.14 0.51 1.87
N LYS A 252 14.09 -0.81 2.15
CA LYS A 252 15.16 -1.48 2.90
C LYS A 252 16.44 -1.58 2.08
N ALA A 253 16.32 -1.89 0.80
CA ALA A 253 17.47 -2.00 -0.10
C ALA A 253 18.18 -0.64 -0.24
N GLU A 254 17.43 0.44 -0.44
CA GLU A 254 17.94 1.82 -0.50
C GLU A 254 18.66 2.22 0.80
N LEU A 255 18.02 1.99 1.95
CA LEU A 255 18.61 2.34 3.24
C LEU A 255 19.88 1.51 3.54
N PHE A 256 19.88 0.25 3.15
CA PHE A 256 21.06 -0.61 3.25
C PHE A 256 22.21 -0.10 2.37
N THR A 257 21.92 0.34 1.14
CA THR A 257 22.92 0.89 0.23
C THR A 257 23.51 2.18 0.79
N ILE A 258 22.67 3.08 1.32
CA ILE A 258 23.11 4.31 1.99
C ILE A 258 24.02 3.96 3.17
N ARG A 259 23.64 2.96 3.99
CA ARG A 259 24.46 2.49 5.11
C ARG A 259 25.84 2.03 4.66
N CYS A 260 25.90 1.17 3.65
CA CYS A 260 27.17 0.68 3.13
C CYS A 260 28.07 1.82 2.63
N GLY A 261 27.47 2.81 1.95
CA GLY A 261 28.20 3.98 1.46
C GLY A 261 28.76 4.88 2.58
N ILE A 262 27.95 5.17 3.57
CA ILE A 262 28.37 5.96 4.74
C ILE A 262 29.49 5.21 5.50
N ASN A 263 29.29 3.92 5.76
CA ASN A 263 30.29 3.10 6.44
C ASN A 263 31.64 3.10 5.71
N GLN A 264 31.64 2.88 4.40
CA GLN A 264 32.88 2.92 3.60
C GLN A 264 33.53 4.32 3.58
N ALA A 265 32.73 5.39 3.56
CA ALA A 265 33.26 6.75 3.63
C ALA A 265 33.82 7.08 5.00
N CYS A 266 33.11 6.72 6.09
CA CYS A 266 33.56 6.92 7.47
C CYS A 266 34.79 6.09 7.84
N SER A 267 35.02 4.94 7.19
CA SER A 267 36.19 4.08 7.43
C SER A 267 37.49 4.66 6.84
N ASN A 268 37.42 5.80 6.18
CA ASN A 268 38.57 6.47 5.61
C ASN A 268 38.88 7.77 6.38
N ASP A 269 39.90 7.73 7.21
CA ASP A 269 40.30 8.83 8.12
C ASP A 269 40.62 10.13 7.39
N THR A 270 40.88 10.10 6.07
CA THR A 270 41.16 11.32 5.30
C THR A 270 39.89 12.09 4.91
N ILE A 271 38.72 11.50 5.10
CA ILE A 271 37.43 12.11 4.70
C ILE A 271 36.87 12.92 5.83
N SER A 272 36.58 14.20 5.56
CA SER A 272 35.89 15.11 6.47
C SER A 272 34.48 15.48 5.99
N LYS A 273 34.19 15.32 4.69
CA LYS A 273 32.88 15.60 4.13
C LYS A 273 32.33 14.43 3.34
N ILE A 274 31.11 14.03 3.63
CA ILE A 274 30.39 12.97 2.93
C ILE A 274 29.19 13.59 2.20
N ILE A 275 29.03 13.33 0.91
CA ILE A 275 27.90 13.77 0.10
C ILE A 275 27.19 12.54 -0.42
N VAL A 276 25.97 12.29 0.06
CA VAL A 276 25.14 11.16 -0.35
C VAL A 276 24.11 11.61 -1.38
N ILE A 277 24.15 11.03 -2.56
CA ILE A 277 23.22 11.32 -3.66
C ILE A 277 22.32 10.12 -3.88
N THR A 278 21.02 10.32 -3.74
CA THR A 278 20.03 9.26 -3.82
C THR A 278 18.72 9.73 -4.45
N ASN A 279 18.03 8.83 -5.17
CA ASN A 279 16.66 9.07 -5.63
C ASN A 279 15.62 8.87 -4.51
N SER A 280 16.01 8.25 -3.40
CA SER A 280 15.15 7.88 -2.26
C SER A 280 15.39 8.76 -1.02
N ILE A 281 15.34 10.07 -1.20
CA ILE A 281 15.59 11.04 -0.11
C ILE A 281 14.65 10.86 1.08
N HIS A 282 13.42 10.40 0.86
CA HIS A 282 12.51 10.06 1.96
C HIS A 282 13.01 8.89 2.81
N THR A 283 13.77 7.98 2.20
CA THR A 283 14.44 6.89 2.92
C THR A 283 15.62 7.43 3.72
N ALA A 284 16.42 8.34 3.14
CA ALA A 284 17.52 8.99 3.85
C ALA A 284 17.02 9.79 5.08
N LYS A 285 15.90 10.50 4.96
CA LYS A 285 15.29 11.20 6.10
C LYS A 285 14.89 10.30 7.27
N LYS A 286 14.57 9.02 7.01
CA LYS A 286 14.25 8.06 8.07
C LYS A 286 15.44 7.73 8.96
N ILE A 287 16.67 7.98 8.52
CA ILE A 287 17.87 7.80 9.35
C ILE A 287 17.76 8.63 10.62
N PHE A 288 17.26 9.86 10.48
CA PHE A 288 17.15 10.84 11.56
C PHE A 288 15.76 10.88 12.23
N ASP A 289 14.85 10.00 11.85
CA ASP A 289 13.52 9.90 12.48
C ASP A 289 13.62 9.08 13.76
N SER A 290 13.49 9.73 14.93
CA SER A 290 13.52 9.08 16.24
C SER A 290 12.32 8.17 16.51
N ARG A 291 11.23 8.32 15.75
CA ARG A 291 10.04 7.48 15.89
C ARG A 291 10.30 6.07 15.39
N SER A 292 9.66 5.10 16.01
CA SER A 292 9.72 3.70 15.53
C SER A 292 9.28 3.59 14.07
N HIS A 293 10.18 3.17 13.21
CA HIS A 293 9.93 3.03 11.78
C HIS A 293 10.52 1.72 11.22
N PRO A 294 10.08 1.28 10.04
CA PRO A 294 10.66 0.13 9.36
C PRO A 294 12.17 0.32 9.14
N PHE A 295 12.93 -0.77 9.36
CA PHE A 295 14.40 -0.81 9.16
C PHE A 295 15.22 0.05 10.13
N GLN A 296 14.69 0.36 11.28
CA GLN A 296 15.34 1.14 12.32
C GLN A 296 16.75 0.64 12.67
N LEU A 297 17.01 -0.67 12.53
CA LEU A 297 18.37 -1.23 12.71
C LEU A 297 19.41 -0.62 11.76
N HIS A 298 19.04 -0.37 10.51
CA HIS A 298 19.96 0.28 9.57
C HIS A 298 20.14 1.75 9.91
N SER A 299 19.07 2.44 10.27
CA SER A 299 19.13 3.83 10.72
C SER A 299 19.99 3.96 11.99
N ALA A 300 19.79 3.07 12.95
CA ALA A 300 20.58 3.03 14.19
C ALA A 300 22.08 2.81 13.91
N ALA A 301 22.41 1.88 13.02
CA ALA A 301 23.80 1.63 12.64
C ALA A 301 24.42 2.85 11.96
N ILE A 302 23.69 3.51 11.02
CA ILE A 302 24.17 4.74 10.40
C ILE A 302 24.37 5.84 11.42
N LEU A 303 23.42 6.03 12.34
CA LEU A 303 23.54 7.05 13.39
C LEU A 303 24.73 6.78 14.32
N SER A 304 25.03 5.52 14.63
CA SER A 304 26.21 5.14 15.41
C SER A 304 27.51 5.48 14.65
N GLU A 305 27.56 5.18 13.37
CA GLU A 305 28.71 5.48 12.51
C GLU A 305 28.91 7.01 12.38
N LEU A 306 27.84 7.75 12.13
CA LEU A 306 27.87 9.22 12.05
C LEU A 306 28.20 9.87 13.40
N TRP A 307 27.74 9.30 14.50
CA TRP A 307 28.14 9.78 15.84
C TRP A 307 29.64 9.71 16.03
N ASN A 308 30.28 8.59 15.72
CA ASN A 308 31.71 8.43 15.81
C ASN A 308 32.43 9.37 14.83
N PHE A 309 31.94 9.48 13.59
CA PHE A 309 32.50 10.36 12.59
C PHE A 309 32.44 11.83 12.98
N PHE A 310 31.33 12.31 13.55
CA PHE A 310 31.23 13.69 14.00
C PHE A 310 32.04 13.99 15.27
N ASN A 311 32.29 13.01 16.13
CA ASN A 311 33.12 13.21 17.32
C ASN A 311 34.62 13.10 17.01
N SER A 312 35.03 12.44 15.92
CA SER A 312 36.45 12.32 15.55
C SER A 312 37.07 13.63 15.08
N ASN A 313 36.27 14.47 14.39
CA ASN A 313 36.74 15.80 13.97
C ASN A 313 35.57 16.79 13.95
N TYR A 314 35.86 18.04 14.36
CA TYR A 314 34.86 19.12 14.42
C TYR A 314 34.34 19.51 13.01
N ASP A 315 35.15 19.40 11.96
CA ASP A 315 34.81 19.80 10.60
C ASP A 315 34.04 18.72 9.81
N ASN A 316 33.88 17.54 10.43
CA ASN A 316 33.20 16.44 9.76
C ASN A 316 31.71 16.74 9.53
N SER A 317 31.24 16.56 8.30
CA SER A 317 29.89 16.88 7.88
C SER A 317 29.33 15.88 6.84
N ILE A 318 27.99 15.82 6.74
CA ILE A 318 27.30 15.01 5.74
C ILE A 318 26.18 15.80 5.07
N GLU A 319 26.09 15.68 3.77
CA GLU A 319 25.00 16.26 2.97
C GLU A 319 24.23 15.15 2.22
N PHE A 320 22.91 15.27 2.19
CA PHE A 320 22.05 14.40 1.39
C PHE A 320 21.43 15.18 0.25
N TRP A 321 21.66 14.74 -0.97
CA TRP A 321 21.12 15.35 -2.18
C TRP A 321 20.10 14.47 -2.86
N GLU A 322 18.92 15.01 -3.13
CA GLU A 322 17.89 14.31 -3.90
C GLU A 322 18.22 14.34 -5.38
N CYS A 323 18.31 13.17 -6.01
CA CYS A 323 18.44 13.03 -7.45
C CYS A 323 17.25 12.22 -8.01
N PRO A 324 16.14 12.87 -8.40
CA PRO A 324 14.98 12.17 -8.95
C PRO A 324 15.35 11.36 -10.20
N SER A 325 14.85 10.14 -10.31
CA SER A 325 15.15 9.25 -11.45
C SER A 325 14.76 9.85 -12.80
N CYS A 326 13.74 10.73 -12.84
CA CYS A 326 13.32 11.43 -14.05
C CYS A 326 14.34 12.46 -14.56
N LEU A 327 15.25 12.91 -13.69
CA LEU A 327 16.31 13.86 -14.05
C LEU A 327 17.37 13.24 -14.98
N LYS A 328 17.55 11.91 -14.91
CA LYS A 328 18.58 11.17 -15.67
C LYS A 328 19.97 11.78 -15.53
N TRP A 329 20.26 12.35 -14.36
CA TRP A 329 21.56 12.96 -14.11
C TRP A 329 22.69 11.93 -14.25
N ARG A 330 23.75 12.28 -14.98
CA ARG A 330 24.77 11.35 -15.51
C ARG A 330 25.30 10.36 -14.49
N LEU A 331 25.76 10.82 -13.32
CA LEU A 331 26.39 9.92 -12.34
C LEU A 331 25.37 8.98 -11.70
N HIS A 332 24.19 9.48 -11.34
CA HIS A 332 23.12 8.63 -10.78
C HIS A 332 22.54 7.69 -11.85
N HIS A 333 22.44 8.14 -13.10
CA HIS A 333 21.95 7.30 -14.20
C HIS A 333 22.87 6.08 -14.44
N ASN A 334 24.17 6.25 -14.28
CA ASN A 334 25.13 5.14 -14.37
C ASN A 334 24.87 4.10 -13.26
N VAL A 335 24.63 4.55 -12.02
CA VAL A 335 24.29 3.67 -10.88
C VAL A 335 22.96 2.96 -11.11
N ASP A 336 21.93 3.67 -11.57
CA ASP A 336 20.62 3.10 -11.92
C ASP A 336 20.73 2.08 -13.07
N LYS A 337 21.56 2.35 -14.08
CA LYS A 337 21.84 1.41 -15.17
C LYS A 337 22.54 0.17 -14.64
N ASP A 338 23.56 0.35 -13.82
CA ASP A 338 24.30 -0.76 -13.20
C ASP A 338 23.35 -1.60 -12.33
N SER A 339 22.48 -0.99 -11.52
CA SER A 339 21.53 -1.70 -10.65
C SER A 339 20.54 -2.60 -11.43
N LYS A 340 20.23 -2.25 -12.66
CA LYS A 340 19.33 -2.99 -13.57
C LYS A 340 20.06 -4.03 -14.43
N SER A 341 21.35 -3.83 -14.70
CA SER A 341 22.15 -4.71 -15.57
C SER A 341 22.64 -5.97 -14.85
N PHE A 342 22.87 -5.91 -13.56
CA PHE A 342 23.31 -7.08 -12.81
C PHE A 342 22.20 -8.14 -12.71
N HIS A 343 22.59 -9.39 -12.94
CA HIS A 343 21.69 -10.51 -12.71
C HIS A 343 21.51 -10.70 -11.20
N PRO A 344 20.26 -10.67 -10.70
CA PRO A 344 20.03 -10.81 -9.27
C PRO A 344 20.44 -12.22 -8.81
N ILE A 345 21.37 -12.28 -7.88
CA ILE A 345 21.82 -13.53 -7.26
C ILE A 345 21.00 -13.75 -5.99
N PRO A 346 20.30 -14.90 -5.83
CA PRO A 346 19.59 -15.19 -4.61
C PRO A 346 20.56 -15.22 -3.42
N SER A 347 20.29 -14.41 -2.41
CA SER A 347 21.05 -14.43 -1.17
C SER A 347 20.28 -15.23 -0.12
N TYR A 348 20.77 -16.40 0.22
CA TYR A 348 20.19 -17.25 1.28
C TYR A 348 20.42 -16.70 2.68
N LEU A 349 21.29 -15.71 2.83
CA LEU A 349 21.63 -15.09 4.11
C LEU A 349 20.73 -13.92 4.48
N SER A 350 19.89 -13.43 3.58
CA SER A 350 19.02 -12.31 3.86
C SER A 350 17.83 -12.76 4.69
N LYS A 351 17.75 -12.25 5.91
CA LYS A 351 16.57 -12.42 6.78
C LYS A 351 15.40 -11.64 6.19
N ASN A 352 14.23 -12.27 6.11
CA ASN A 352 13.02 -11.61 5.66
C ASN A 352 12.73 -10.37 6.49
N SER A 353 12.48 -9.25 5.84
CA SER A 353 12.09 -8.05 6.58
C SER A 353 10.59 -8.08 6.90
N TRP A 354 10.22 -7.55 8.06
CA TRP A 354 8.83 -7.40 8.46
C TRP A 354 7.96 -6.70 7.40
N ASP A 355 8.50 -5.67 6.75
CA ASP A 355 7.75 -4.93 5.73
C ASP A 355 7.61 -5.71 4.42
N TYR A 356 8.60 -6.51 4.07
CA TYR A 356 8.47 -7.44 2.95
C TYR A 356 7.34 -8.44 3.21
N CYS A 357 7.29 -9.01 4.39
CA CYS A 357 6.26 -9.96 4.77
C CYS A 357 4.86 -9.33 4.77
N LYS A 358 4.72 -8.10 5.28
CA LYS A 358 3.46 -7.35 5.20
C LYS A 358 3.05 -7.07 3.75
N LYS A 359 4.02 -6.79 2.88
CA LYS A 359 3.77 -6.55 1.46
C LYS A 359 3.26 -7.81 0.79
N ILE A 360 4.02 -8.93 0.91
CA ILE A 360 3.64 -10.22 0.32
C ILE A 360 2.27 -10.68 0.80
N ASP A 361 2.00 -10.61 2.11
CA ASP A 361 0.69 -10.95 2.66
C ASP A 361 -0.43 -10.07 2.10
N SER A 362 -0.16 -8.78 1.90
CA SER A 362 -1.13 -7.88 1.29
C SER A 362 -1.37 -8.20 -0.19
N ASP A 363 -0.31 -8.49 -0.93
CA ASP A 363 -0.37 -8.81 -2.36
C ASP A 363 -1.08 -10.15 -2.59
N ASP A 364 -0.79 -11.16 -1.76
CA ASP A 364 -1.46 -12.46 -1.78
C ASP A 364 -2.98 -12.33 -1.53
N ILE A 365 -3.37 -11.59 -0.51
CA ILE A 365 -4.78 -11.33 -0.19
C ILE A 365 -5.50 -10.59 -1.32
N ILE A 366 -4.84 -9.60 -1.94
CA ILE A 366 -5.42 -8.89 -3.10
C ILE A 366 -5.59 -9.84 -4.28
N ASN A 367 -4.59 -10.68 -4.54
CA ASN A 367 -4.64 -11.64 -5.63
C ASN A 367 -5.73 -12.69 -5.41
N GLN A 368 -5.88 -13.22 -4.19
CA GLN A 368 -6.98 -14.12 -3.84
C GLN A 368 -8.35 -13.44 -4.05
N TRP A 369 -8.48 -12.17 -3.66
CA TRP A 369 -9.70 -11.43 -3.91
C TRP A 369 -9.98 -11.25 -5.40
N LYS A 370 -8.98 -10.87 -6.19
CA LYS A 370 -9.10 -10.75 -7.66
C LYS A 370 -9.55 -12.07 -8.29
N MET A 371 -8.89 -13.17 -7.94
CA MET A 371 -9.24 -14.50 -8.44
C MET A 371 -10.67 -14.89 -8.10
N THR A 372 -11.08 -14.70 -6.84
CA THR A 372 -12.44 -15.00 -6.38
C THR A 372 -13.47 -14.12 -7.08
N PHE A 373 -13.16 -12.85 -7.31
CA PHE A 373 -14.04 -11.91 -7.97
C PHE A 373 -14.20 -12.24 -9.47
N GLN A 374 -13.12 -12.61 -10.14
CA GLN A 374 -13.14 -13.01 -11.56
C GLN A 374 -13.80 -14.37 -11.80
N ALA A 375 -13.65 -15.31 -10.86
CA ALA A 375 -14.26 -16.63 -10.93
C ALA A 375 -15.76 -16.64 -10.57
N SER A 376 -16.30 -15.56 -9.99
CA SER A 376 -17.73 -15.45 -9.72
C SER A 376 -18.50 -15.36 -11.03
N ASP A 377 -19.57 -16.21 -11.22
CA ASP A 377 -20.38 -16.36 -12.43
C ASP A 377 -21.01 -15.06 -12.97
N GLY A 378 -20.24 -14.03 -13.21
CA GLY A 378 -20.65 -12.75 -13.76
C GLY A 378 -21.55 -11.90 -12.86
N LYS A 379 -21.87 -12.33 -11.63
CA LYS A 379 -22.71 -11.57 -10.71
C LYS A 379 -21.97 -10.32 -10.18
N GLY A 380 -22.23 -9.20 -10.84
CA GLY A 380 -21.68 -7.90 -10.43
C GLY A 380 -20.39 -7.49 -11.13
N ASN A 381 -19.97 -8.21 -12.17
CA ASN A 381 -18.74 -7.94 -12.93
C ASN A 381 -18.96 -7.00 -14.12
N ASN A 382 -20.19 -6.54 -14.39
CA ASN A 382 -20.52 -5.71 -15.56
C ASN A 382 -19.72 -4.41 -15.68
N PHE A 383 -19.03 -3.99 -14.62
CA PHE A 383 -18.14 -2.83 -14.68
C PHE A 383 -16.73 -3.20 -15.17
N LEU A 384 -16.38 -4.48 -15.27
CA LEU A 384 -15.10 -4.91 -15.86
C LEU A 384 -15.08 -4.74 -17.39
N ASP A 385 -16.24 -4.55 -18.01
CA ASP A 385 -16.34 -4.16 -19.42
C ASP A 385 -15.86 -2.72 -19.66
N LEU A 386 -15.65 -1.95 -18.58
CA LEU A 386 -15.17 -0.60 -18.63
C LEU A 386 -13.64 -0.60 -18.45
N LEU A 387 -12.97 0.10 -19.33
CA LEU A 387 -11.53 0.16 -19.38
C LEU A 387 -11.03 1.46 -18.73
N ASP A 388 -9.83 1.44 -18.19
CA ASP A 388 -9.13 2.66 -17.76
C ASP A 388 -8.55 3.41 -18.98
N ASP A 389 -7.85 4.52 -18.72
CA ASP A 389 -7.25 5.36 -19.75
C ASP A 389 -6.15 4.63 -20.56
N ASN A 390 -5.68 3.47 -20.09
CA ASN A 390 -4.71 2.61 -20.76
C ASN A 390 -5.34 1.35 -21.38
N PHE A 391 -6.66 1.33 -21.54
CA PHE A 391 -7.42 0.20 -22.07
C PHE A 391 -7.34 -1.09 -21.23
N ASN A 392 -6.99 -1.02 -19.96
CA ASN A 392 -7.02 -2.16 -19.06
C ASN A 392 -8.36 -2.25 -18.32
N PRO A 393 -8.88 -3.45 -18.05
CA PRO A 393 -10.05 -3.61 -17.20
C PRO A 393 -9.86 -2.96 -15.83
N ILE A 394 -10.85 -2.18 -15.38
CA ILE A 394 -10.81 -1.55 -14.08
C ILE A 394 -10.92 -2.62 -12.99
N VAL A 395 -9.81 -2.92 -12.36
CA VAL A 395 -9.74 -3.95 -11.31
C VAL A 395 -9.97 -3.38 -9.92
N PRO A 396 -10.49 -4.18 -8.98
CA PRO A 396 -10.66 -3.78 -7.60
C PRO A 396 -9.34 -3.33 -6.95
N SER A 397 -9.40 -2.22 -6.21
CA SER A 397 -8.29 -1.73 -5.40
C SER A 397 -8.79 -1.33 -4.02
N TYR A 398 -8.38 -2.06 -2.99
CA TYR A 398 -8.84 -1.78 -1.64
C TYR A 398 -8.03 -0.71 -0.90
N THR A 399 -6.83 -0.40 -1.35
CA THR A 399 -5.93 0.54 -0.65
C THR A 399 -6.39 1.98 -0.75
N LYS A 400 -6.82 2.40 -1.94
CA LYS A 400 -7.25 3.78 -2.25
C LYS A 400 -8.74 3.89 -2.60
N GLY A 401 -9.46 2.80 -2.64
CA GLY A 401 -10.75 2.68 -3.31
C GLY A 401 -10.55 2.32 -4.78
N SER A 402 -11.66 2.03 -5.48
CA SER A 402 -11.59 1.84 -6.92
C SER A 402 -11.28 3.17 -7.63
N PRO A 403 -10.75 3.15 -8.86
CA PRO A 403 -10.62 4.36 -9.67
C PRO A 403 -11.92 5.16 -9.76
N TRP A 404 -13.05 4.47 -9.85
CA TRP A 404 -14.39 5.06 -9.83
C TRP A 404 -14.65 5.87 -8.56
N LEU A 405 -14.40 5.30 -7.39
CA LEU A 405 -14.60 6.01 -6.13
C LEU A 405 -13.66 7.21 -6.00
N GLN A 406 -12.46 7.12 -6.52
CA GLN A 406 -11.52 8.25 -6.53
C GLN A 406 -12.01 9.38 -7.43
N ALA A 407 -12.52 9.06 -8.61
CA ALA A 407 -13.00 10.07 -9.57
C ALA A 407 -14.31 10.73 -9.12
N PHE A 408 -15.26 9.96 -8.53
CA PHE A 408 -16.62 10.45 -8.25
C PHE A 408 -16.97 10.57 -6.77
N GLY A 409 -16.11 10.10 -5.89
CA GLY A 409 -16.40 9.96 -4.46
C GLY A 409 -16.52 11.28 -3.68
N HIS A 410 -16.26 12.42 -4.30
CA HIS A 410 -16.47 13.73 -3.70
C HIS A 410 -17.92 14.20 -3.80
N PHE A 411 -18.71 13.65 -4.73
CA PHE A 411 -20.09 14.08 -5.01
C PHE A 411 -21.07 12.92 -4.86
N ASN A 412 -21.98 13.04 -3.88
CA ASN A 412 -22.95 11.97 -3.59
C ASN A 412 -23.82 11.59 -4.80
N SER A 413 -24.46 12.58 -5.42
CA SER A 413 -25.37 12.34 -6.55
C SER A 413 -24.68 11.78 -7.79
N ILE A 414 -23.48 12.30 -8.11
CA ILE A 414 -22.68 11.83 -9.25
C ILE A 414 -22.22 10.40 -8.98
N CYS A 415 -21.69 10.12 -7.79
CA CYS A 415 -21.28 8.77 -7.41
C CYS A 415 -22.45 7.78 -7.52
N ALA A 416 -23.63 8.11 -7.02
CA ALA A 416 -24.79 7.25 -7.09
C ALA A 416 -25.25 6.99 -8.54
N ARG A 417 -25.25 8.01 -9.40
CA ARG A 417 -25.60 7.86 -10.83
C ARG A 417 -24.56 7.05 -11.59
N THR A 418 -23.28 7.29 -11.28
CA THR A 418 -22.17 6.49 -11.81
C THR A 418 -22.37 5.01 -11.47
N MET A 419 -22.66 4.70 -10.19
CA MET A 419 -22.88 3.33 -9.75
C MET A 419 -24.04 2.69 -10.51
N ARG A 420 -25.11 3.43 -10.75
CA ARG A 420 -26.25 2.94 -11.55
C ARG A 420 -25.87 2.65 -12.99
N ALA A 421 -25.09 3.55 -13.61
CA ALA A 421 -24.64 3.40 -15.00
C ALA A 421 -23.71 2.18 -15.18
N ILE A 422 -22.66 2.08 -14.37
CA ILE A 422 -21.63 1.04 -14.55
C ILE A 422 -22.12 -0.35 -14.16
N THR A 423 -23.07 -0.44 -13.23
CA THR A 423 -23.61 -1.73 -12.77
C THR A 423 -24.87 -2.18 -13.50
N ASN A 424 -25.35 -1.42 -14.48
CA ASN A 424 -26.65 -1.66 -15.15
C ASN A 424 -27.87 -1.69 -14.20
N HIS A 425 -27.76 -1.03 -13.04
CA HIS A 425 -28.84 -0.93 -12.04
C HIS A 425 -29.38 0.51 -11.99
N ALA A 426 -29.80 1.02 -13.11
CA ALA A 426 -30.46 2.31 -13.29
C ALA A 426 -31.91 2.11 -13.75
N PRO A 427 -32.75 3.16 -13.83
CA PRO A 427 -34.10 3.06 -14.40
C PRO A 427 -34.03 2.93 -15.94
N ILE A 428 -33.36 1.89 -16.40
CA ILE A 428 -33.13 1.53 -17.80
C ILE A 428 -33.72 0.15 -18.09
N ARG A 429 -33.82 -0.22 -19.38
CA ARG A 429 -34.41 -1.48 -19.81
C ARG A 429 -33.82 -2.69 -19.10
N GLU A 430 -32.51 -2.78 -19.02
CA GLU A 430 -31.80 -3.93 -18.45
C GLU A 430 -32.16 -4.17 -16.98
N TYR A 431 -32.44 -3.10 -16.23
CA TYR A 431 -32.91 -3.20 -14.87
C TYR A 431 -34.39 -3.50 -14.77
N ARG A 432 -35.24 -2.80 -15.58
CA ARG A 432 -36.71 -2.95 -15.55
C ARG A 432 -37.12 -4.34 -15.97
N LEU A 433 -36.56 -4.89 -17.06
CA LEU A 433 -36.83 -6.28 -17.49
C LEU A 433 -36.58 -7.29 -16.35
N ARG A 434 -35.58 -7.05 -15.56
CA ARG A 434 -35.18 -7.99 -14.51
C ARG A 434 -35.97 -7.87 -13.20
N PHE A 435 -36.36 -6.67 -12.85
CA PHE A 435 -36.94 -6.38 -11.53
C PHE A 435 -38.35 -5.77 -11.59
N LEU A 436 -38.74 -5.18 -12.70
CA LEU A 436 -39.99 -4.46 -12.89
C LEU A 436 -40.52 -4.68 -14.33
N PRO A 437 -40.86 -5.94 -14.73
CA PRO A 437 -41.14 -6.29 -16.13
C PRO A 437 -42.40 -5.59 -16.72
N ASN A 438 -43.27 -5.14 -15.87
CA ASN A 438 -44.52 -4.46 -16.29
C ASN A 438 -44.38 -2.94 -16.51
N MET A 439 -43.16 -2.39 -16.36
CA MET A 439 -42.95 -0.97 -16.58
C MET A 439 -42.50 -0.68 -18.01
N ASP A 440 -42.84 0.51 -18.51
CA ASP A 440 -42.42 1.00 -19.82
C ASP A 440 -40.88 1.08 -19.93
N PHE A 441 -40.37 0.63 -21.07
CA PHE A 441 -38.93 0.65 -21.42
C PHE A 441 -38.60 1.75 -22.43
N SER A 442 -39.58 2.50 -22.90
CA SER A 442 -39.38 3.51 -23.93
C SER A 442 -38.46 4.64 -23.45
N CYS A 443 -37.72 5.21 -24.39
CA CYS A 443 -36.98 6.41 -24.12
C CYS A 443 -37.82 7.63 -24.46
N PRO A 444 -37.95 8.60 -23.53
CA PRO A 444 -38.69 9.84 -23.80
C PRO A 444 -38.06 10.72 -24.92
N CYS A 445 -36.99 10.29 -25.56
CA CYS A 445 -36.43 11.00 -26.74
C CYS A 445 -37.22 10.75 -28.04
N ASN A 446 -38.17 9.85 -28.03
CA ASN A 446 -39.00 9.42 -29.14
C ASN A 446 -38.27 8.88 -30.39
N ASN A 447 -36.93 8.84 -30.36
CA ASN A 447 -36.12 8.32 -31.48
C ASN A 447 -35.70 6.86 -31.29
N TYR A 448 -35.97 6.29 -30.13
CA TYR A 448 -35.56 4.92 -29.80
C TYR A 448 -36.60 4.28 -28.88
N PRO A 449 -37.12 3.11 -29.24
CA PRO A 449 -38.16 2.46 -28.43
C PRO A 449 -37.69 1.97 -27.08
N ILE A 450 -36.37 2.02 -26.82
CA ILE A 450 -35.78 1.36 -25.66
C ILE A 450 -34.76 2.26 -24.97
N LYS A 451 -34.99 2.56 -23.69
CA LYS A 451 -34.04 3.28 -22.82
C LYS A 451 -32.98 2.32 -22.24
N SER A 452 -31.96 2.00 -23.02
CA SER A 452 -30.82 1.17 -22.58
C SER A 452 -29.62 2.01 -22.07
N ARG A 453 -28.66 1.40 -21.36
CA ARG A 453 -27.40 2.04 -21.00
C ARG A 453 -26.67 2.55 -22.23
N ARG A 454 -26.57 1.72 -23.27
CA ARG A 454 -25.92 2.07 -24.53
C ARG A 454 -26.59 3.26 -25.19
N HIS A 455 -27.92 3.25 -25.26
CA HIS A 455 -28.66 4.36 -25.84
C HIS A 455 -28.40 5.69 -25.11
N ILE A 456 -28.43 5.68 -23.78
CA ILE A 456 -28.16 6.89 -22.98
C ILE A 456 -26.74 7.43 -23.21
N LEU A 457 -25.75 6.57 -23.32
CA LEU A 457 -24.34 6.98 -23.43
C LEU A 457 -23.93 7.37 -24.85
N HIS A 458 -24.57 6.82 -25.89
CA HIS A 458 -24.07 6.92 -27.26
C HIS A 458 -25.05 7.46 -28.29
N GLU A 459 -26.36 7.44 -28.02
CA GLU A 459 -27.35 7.61 -29.07
C GLU A 459 -28.46 8.62 -28.69
N CYS A 460 -28.71 8.85 -27.42
CA CYS A 460 -29.86 9.60 -26.96
C CYS A 460 -29.72 11.11 -27.19
N LYS A 461 -30.57 11.70 -28.05
CA LYS A 461 -30.58 13.15 -28.36
C LYS A 461 -30.97 14.04 -27.17
N ARG A 462 -31.54 13.48 -26.09
CA ARG A 462 -31.86 14.26 -24.87
C ARG A 462 -30.62 14.64 -24.05
N PHE A 463 -29.49 13.97 -24.29
CA PHE A 463 -28.29 14.21 -23.52
C PHE A 463 -27.23 14.89 -24.38
N ASN A 464 -26.58 15.88 -23.81
CA ASN A 464 -25.50 16.61 -24.46
C ASN A 464 -24.19 15.83 -24.34
N GLY A 465 -23.56 15.54 -25.48
CA GLY A 465 -22.31 14.79 -25.54
C GLY A 465 -22.51 13.27 -25.41
N TYR A 466 -21.49 12.58 -25.80
CA TYR A 466 -21.41 11.12 -25.75
C TYR A 466 -20.19 10.72 -24.93
N TRP A 467 -20.30 9.61 -24.23
CA TRP A 467 -19.16 9.03 -23.54
C TRP A 467 -18.89 7.61 -24.06
N ASN A 468 -17.66 7.37 -24.50
CA ASN A 468 -17.22 6.06 -24.94
C ASN A 468 -16.15 5.51 -23.97
N PRO A 469 -16.43 4.41 -23.24
CA PRO A 469 -15.50 3.85 -22.27
C PRO A 469 -14.16 3.41 -22.87
N ARG A 470 -14.08 3.20 -24.19
CA ARG A 470 -12.86 2.81 -24.90
C ARG A 470 -11.97 3.99 -25.33
N ARG A 471 -12.48 5.22 -25.27
CA ARG A 471 -11.75 6.41 -25.73
C ARG A 471 -11.70 7.50 -24.68
N ASP A 472 -12.70 7.55 -23.82
CA ASP A 472 -12.91 8.69 -22.94
C ASP A 472 -12.52 8.33 -21.50
N SER A 473 -11.79 9.21 -20.86
CA SER A 473 -11.37 9.04 -19.47
C SER A 473 -12.54 9.07 -18.48
N LEU A 474 -12.29 8.63 -17.25
CA LEU A 474 -13.25 8.74 -16.15
C LEU A 474 -13.68 10.21 -15.91
N ASN A 475 -12.80 11.16 -16.14
CA ASN A 475 -13.11 12.59 -16.01
C ASN A 475 -14.14 13.04 -17.07
N HIS A 476 -14.04 12.54 -18.29
CA HIS A 476 -15.07 12.80 -19.33
C HIS A 476 -16.43 12.24 -18.92
N PHE A 477 -16.46 11.09 -18.26
CA PHE A 477 -17.72 10.54 -17.72
C PHE A 477 -18.30 11.40 -16.60
N VAL A 478 -17.46 11.97 -15.73
CA VAL A 478 -17.92 12.95 -14.73
C VAL A 478 -18.56 14.16 -15.41
N MET A 479 -17.90 14.71 -16.43
CA MET A 479 -18.41 15.86 -17.17
C MET A 479 -19.73 15.52 -17.87
N PHE A 480 -19.84 14.34 -18.50
CA PHE A 480 -21.10 13.87 -19.06
C PHE A 480 -22.23 13.83 -18.02
N LEU A 481 -21.99 13.32 -16.83
CA LEU A 481 -22.99 13.29 -15.76
C LEU A 481 -23.31 14.66 -15.18
N ILE A 482 -22.35 15.58 -15.13
CA ILE A 482 -22.58 16.96 -14.68
C ILE A 482 -23.47 17.69 -15.70
N THR A 483 -23.12 17.58 -16.97
CA THR A 483 -23.86 18.23 -18.07
C THR A 483 -25.28 17.65 -18.23
N ASN A 484 -25.45 16.38 -17.87
CA ASN A 484 -26.73 15.66 -18.01
C ASN A 484 -27.28 15.19 -16.65
N PRO A 485 -27.86 16.08 -15.83
CA PRO A 485 -28.29 15.72 -14.47
C PRO A 485 -29.35 14.62 -14.40
N ASN A 486 -30.13 14.43 -15.45
CA ASN A 486 -31.15 13.40 -15.56
C ASN A 486 -30.64 12.05 -16.11
N ALA A 487 -29.38 11.98 -16.59
CA ALA A 487 -28.79 10.74 -17.03
C ALA A 487 -28.65 9.78 -15.84
N PHE A 488 -29.23 8.58 -15.94
CA PHE A 488 -29.27 7.55 -14.88
C PHE A 488 -29.89 8.02 -13.56
N ALA A 489 -30.66 9.12 -13.57
CA ALA A 489 -31.44 9.57 -12.43
C ALA A 489 -32.79 8.82 -12.34
N PHE A 490 -33.44 8.85 -11.16
CA PHE A 490 -34.79 8.30 -11.00
C PHE A 490 -35.92 9.25 -11.40
N THR A 491 -35.61 10.52 -11.40
CA THR A 491 -36.56 11.55 -11.77
C THR A 491 -36.54 11.79 -13.26
N ASP A 492 -37.36 11.04 -14.00
CA ASP A 492 -37.85 11.48 -15.30
C ASP A 492 -38.98 12.51 -15.01
N LYS A 493 -38.63 13.69 -14.48
CA LYS A 493 -39.51 14.85 -14.46
C LYS A 493 -39.01 15.84 -15.50
#